data_1144088dccaff348b2011eeb9b42906c
#
_entry.id   1144088dccaff348b2011eeb9b42906c
#
_cell.length_a   1.000
_cell.length_b   1.000
_cell.length_c   1.000
_cell.angle_alpha   90.00
_cell.angle_beta   90.00
_cell.angle_gamma   90.00
#
_symmetry.space_group_name_H-M   'P 1'
#
loop_
_entity.id
_entity.type
_entity.pdbx_description
1 polymer ?
#
loop_
_entity_poly.entity_id
_entity_poly.type
_entity_poly.pdbx_seq_one_letter_code
_entity_poly.pdbx_strand_id
1 'polypeptide(L)'
;MSKSDYIEILQGCSSTLRNDYGIKSLRLFGSVARGEDHEGSDIDVFVDTETPNPFLLMDAKDFLEQLVGRSVDIIRHHKNLNPRLRSRIERDGVTVF
;
A
#
# COMPACT_ATOMS: atom_id res chain seq x y z
N MET A 1 1.90 -4.14 15.82
CA MET A 1 1.10 -2.95 15.47
C MET A 1 -0.25 -3.41 14.93
N SER A 2 -1.30 -2.67 15.23
CA SER A 2 -2.64 -2.94 14.73
C SER A 2 -2.85 -2.32 13.34
N LYS A 3 -3.97 -2.69 12.70
CA LYS A 3 -4.42 -2.06 11.46
C LYS A 3 -4.47 -0.53 11.58
N SER A 4 -5.01 -0.02 12.70
CA SER A 4 -5.11 1.42 12.94
C SER A 4 -3.73 2.08 13.01
N ASP A 5 -2.75 1.41 13.60
CA ASP A 5 -1.38 1.91 13.67
C ASP A 5 -0.78 2.07 12.28
N TYR A 6 -0.96 1.06 11.41
CA TYR A 6 -0.45 1.14 10.03
C TYR A 6 -1.13 2.25 9.24
N ILE A 7 -2.44 2.39 9.38
CA ILE A 7 -3.19 3.45 8.71
C ILE A 7 -2.68 4.82 9.15
N GLU A 8 -2.48 5.01 10.43
CA GLU A 8 -1.98 6.28 10.99
C GLU A 8 -0.58 6.62 10.48
N ILE A 9 0.32 5.64 10.47
CA ILE A 9 1.68 5.81 9.94
C ILE A 9 1.64 6.19 8.46
N LEU A 10 0.86 5.48 7.67
CA LEU A 10 0.75 5.72 6.23
C LEU A 10 0.10 7.08 5.93
N GLN A 11 -0.90 7.48 6.69
CA GLN A 11 -1.50 8.81 6.55
C GLN A 11 -0.50 9.90 6.90
N GLY A 12 0.33 9.67 7.90
CA GLY A 12 1.36 10.63 8.33
C GLY A 12 2.42 10.91 7.27
N CYS A 13 2.65 9.99 6.34
CA CYS A 13 3.62 10.17 5.25
C CYS A 13 2.96 10.42 3.89
N SER A 14 1.68 10.73 3.85
CA SER A 14 0.94 10.93 2.59
C SER A 14 1.54 12.00 1.71
N SER A 15 1.98 13.12 2.28
CA SER A 15 2.62 14.20 1.52
C SER A 15 3.91 13.74 0.86
N THR A 16 4.74 13.00 1.58
CA THR A 16 5.99 12.44 1.04
C THR A 16 5.68 11.46 -0.10
N LEU A 17 4.70 10.58 0.09
CA LEU A 17 4.33 9.60 -0.93
C LEU A 17 3.79 10.29 -2.19
N ARG A 18 3.00 11.36 -2.04
CA ARG A 18 2.50 12.11 -3.18
C ARG A 18 3.59 12.90 -3.89
N ASN A 19 4.39 13.66 -3.13
CA ASN A 19 5.33 14.62 -3.70
C ASN A 19 6.62 13.97 -4.20
N ASP A 20 7.14 13.00 -3.46
CA ASP A 20 8.43 12.39 -3.78
C ASP A 20 8.29 11.13 -4.62
N TYR A 21 7.17 10.42 -4.51
CA TYR A 21 6.97 9.14 -5.18
C TYR A 21 5.81 9.13 -6.18
N GLY A 22 5.09 10.23 -6.32
CA GLY A 22 4.01 10.34 -7.30
C GLY A 22 2.80 9.46 -7.02
N ILE A 23 2.59 9.06 -5.77
CA ILE A 23 1.46 8.21 -5.38
C ILE A 23 0.25 9.10 -5.10
N LYS A 24 -0.80 8.96 -5.92
CA LYS A 24 -2.02 9.76 -5.83
C LYS A 24 -2.95 9.28 -4.75
N SER A 25 -3.06 7.96 -4.60
CA SER A 25 -3.95 7.33 -3.63
C SER A 25 -3.35 6.02 -3.14
N LEU A 26 -3.70 5.62 -1.93
CA LEU A 26 -3.21 4.40 -1.32
C LEU A 26 -4.34 3.73 -0.53
N ARG A 27 -4.52 2.43 -0.76
CA ARG A 27 -5.42 1.58 0.01
C ARG A 27 -4.62 0.47 0.67
N LEU A 28 -4.96 0.17 1.90
CA LEU A 28 -4.45 -1.01 2.60
C LEU A 28 -5.40 -2.16 2.33
N PHE A 29 -4.87 -3.33 1.96
CA PHE A 29 -5.71 -4.52 1.75
C PHE A 29 -5.00 -5.77 2.28
N GLY A 30 -5.56 -6.96 2.02
CA GLY A 30 -4.98 -8.21 2.46
C GLY A 30 -5.15 -8.47 3.95
N SER A 31 -4.27 -9.30 4.52
CA SER A 31 -4.43 -9.82 5.89
C SER A 31 -4.42 -8.73 6.95
N VAL A 32 -3.58 -7.72 6.80
CA VAL A 32 -3.54 -6.59 7.74
C VAL A 32 -4.86 -5.84 7.74
N ALA A 33 -5.42 -5.57 6.55
CA ALA A 33 -6.69 -4.87 6.44
C ALA A 33 -7.85 -5.66 7.05
N ARG A 34 -7.78 -6.99 6.99
CA ARG A 34 -8.79 -7.87 7.61
C ARG A 34 -8.57 -8.09 9.11
N GLY A 35 -7.44 -7.64 9.66
CA GLY A 35 -7.08 -7.91 11.05
C GLY A 35 -6.67 -9.37 11.29
N GLU A 36 -6.23 -10.06 10.25
CA GLU A 36 -5.87 -11.48 10.28
C GLU A 36 -4.37 -11.72 10.08
N ASP A 37 -3.57 -10.66 10.14
CA ASP A 37 -2.14 -10.75 9.95
C ASP A 37 -1.47 -11.47 11.12
N HIS A 38 -0.33 -12.08 10.82
CA HIS A 38 0.52 -12.72 11.81
C HIS A 38 1.96 -12.25 11.62
N GLU A 39 2.84 -12.62 12.52
CA GLU A 39 4.26 -12.33 12.41
C GLU A 39 4.78 -12.86 11.08
N GLY A 40 5.44 -12.00 10.31
CA GLY A 40 5.95 -12.34 8.99
C GLY A 40 4.98 -12.10 7.83
N SER A 41 3.74 -11.70 8.09
CA SER A 41 2.81 -11.30 7.02
C SER A 41 3.30 -10.02 6.35
N ASP A 42 3.15 -9.94 5.03
CA ASP A 42 3.42 -8.73 4.28
C ASP A 42 2.30 -7.71 4.48
N ILE A 43 2.66 -6.45 4.36
CA ILE A 43 1.68 -5.38 4.29
C ILE A 43 1.36 -5.14 2.83
N ASP A 44 0.10 -5.35 2.45
CA ASP A 44 -0.35 -5.21 1.08
C ASP A 44 -0.96 -3.82 0.88
N VAL A 45 -0.41 -3.07 -0.07
CA VAL A 45 -0.92 -1.74 -0.42
C VAL A 45 -1.21 -1.67 -1.90
N PHE A 46 -2.31 -1.00 -2.23
CA PHE A 46 -2.75 -0.76 -3.60
C PHE A 46 -2.67 0.75 -3.85
N VAL A 47 -1.91 1.14 -4.87
CA VAL A 47 -1.63 2.53 -5.14
C VAL A 47 -2.03 2.92 -6.56
N ASP A 48 -2.47 4.16 -6.72
CA ASP A 48 -2.59 4.81 -8.02
C ASP A 48 -1.48 5.87 -8.11
N THR A 49 -0.81 5.92 -9.25
CA THR A 49 0.33 6.80 -9.46
C THR A 49 0.10 7.73 -10.63
N GLU A 50 0.77 8.89 -10.61
CA GLU A 50 0.68 9.85 -11.71
C GLU A 50 1.37 9.33 -12.97
N THR A 51 2.48 8.62 -12.78
CA THR A 51 3.24 8.04 -13.90
C THR A 51 3.62 6.61 -13.58
N PRO A 52 3.66 5.71 -14.58
CA PRO A 52 4.06 4.32 -14.36
C PRO A 52 5.59 4.21 -14.33
N ASN A 53 6.20 4.61 -13.22
CA ASN A 53 7.65 4.54 -13.03
C ASN A 53 8.01 3.42 -12.03
N PRO A 54 8.49 2.27 -12.51
CA PRO A 54 8.81 1.15 -11.63
C PRO A 54 9.98 1.43 -10.66
N PHE A 55 10.91 2.28 -11.04
CA PHE A 55 12.02 2.65 -10.15
C PHE A 55 11.51 3.46 -8.98
N LEU A 56 10.57 4.36 -9.23
CA LEU A 56 9.96 5.17 -8.18
C LEU A 56 9.14 4.30 -7.23
N LEU A 57 8.46 3.28 -7.75
CA LEU A 57 7.72 2.32 -6.93
C LEU A 57 8.65 1.48 -6.07
N MET A 58 9.81 1.07 -6.58
CA MET A 58 10.81 0.35 -5.78
C MET A 58 11.32 1.20 -4.63
N ASP A 59 11.60 2.47 -4.89
CA ASP A 59 12.03 3.41 -3.86
C ASP A 59 10.93 3.63 -2.82
N ALA A 60 9.70 3.73 -3.25
CA ALA A 60 8.55 3.87 -2.34
C ALA A 60 8.40 2.62 -1.46
N LYS A 61 8.58 1.43 -2.04
CA LYS A 61 8.55 0.18 -1.29
C LYS A 61 9.61 0.17 -0.18
N ASP A 62 10.84 0.51 -0.51
CA ASP A 62 11.93 0.56 0.45
C ASP A 62 11.64 1.57 1.56
N PHE A 63 11.15 2.74 1.20
CA PHE A 63 10.75 3.78 2.15
C PHE A 63 9.68 3.25 3.12
N LEU A 64 8.64 2.62 2.59
CA LEU A 64 7.56 2.07 3.41
C LEU A 64 8.04 0.93 4.31
N GLU A 65 8.89 0.04 3.82
CA GLU A 65 9.44 -1.07 4.60
C GLU A 65 10.27 -0.57 5.78
N GLN A 66 11.08 0.45 5.58
CA GLN A 66 11.83 1.07 6.66
C GLN A 66 10.91 1.74 7.69
N LEU A 67 9.83 2.35 7.21
CA LEU A 67 8.89 3.07 8.06
C LEU A 67 8.08 2.12 8.95
N VAL A 68 7.57 1.03 8.40
CA VAL A 68 6.68 0.09 9.11
C VAL A 68 7.41 -1.10 9.73
N GLY A 69 8.67 -1.34 9.35
CA GLY A 69 9.47 -2.44 9.88
C GLY A 69 9.04 -3.82 9.40
N ARG A 70 8.35 -3.92 8.28
CA ARG A 70 7.88 -5.17 7.68
C ARG A 70 8.00 -5.12 6.17
N SER A 71 7.97 -6.28 5.54
CA SER A 71 7.89 -6.37 4.08
C SER A 71 6.59 -5.75 3.58
N VAL A 72 6.69 -4.97 2.51
CA VAL A 72 5.54 -4.31 1.88
C VAL A 72 5.41 -4.81 0.45
N ASP A 73 4.20 -5.20 0.07
CA ASP A 73 3.87 -5.57 -1.30
C ASP A 73 3.04 -4.44 -1.91
N ILE A 74 3.57 -3.81 -2.95
CA ILE A 74 2.90 -2.70 -3.63
C ILE A 74 2.32 -3.19 -4.94
N ILE A 75 1.01 -3.04 -5.07
CA ILE A 75 0.29 -3.29 -6.33
C ILE A 75 -0.12 -1.94 -6.91
N ARG A 76 0.32 -1.67 -8.14
CA ARG A 76 -0.04 -0.44 -8.83
C ARG A 76 -1.32 -0.65 -9.63
N HIS A 77 -2.23 0.33 -9.57
CA HIS A 77 -3.43 0.34 -10.39
C HIS A 77 -3.07 0.41 -11.88
N HIS A 78 -3.69 -0.46 -12.68
CA HIS A 78 -3.65 -0.39 -14.14
C HIS A 78 -4.87 -1.11 -14.70
N LYS A 79 -5.22 -0.81 -15.95
CA LYS A 79 -6.46 -1.32 -16.55
C LYS A 79 -6.49 -2.83 -16.77
N ASN A 80 -5.33 -3.48 -16.77
CA ASN A 80 -5.20 -4.93 -16.97
C ASN A 80 -5.01 -5.68 -15.66
N LEU A 81 -5.36 -5.08 -14.53
CA LEU A 81 -5.25 -5.71 -13.24
C LEU A 81 -6.08 -7.00 -13.19
N ASN A 82 -5.48 -8.07 -12.63
CA ASN A 82 -6.14 -9.36 -12.50
C ASN A 82 -7.50 -9.19 -11.79
N PRO A 83 -8.62 -9.69 -12.36
CA PRO A 83 -9.96 -9.50 -11.75
C PRO A 83 -10.10 -10.05 -10.34
N ARG A 84 -9.44 -11.17 -10.02
CA ARG A 84 -9.49 -11.75 -8.67
C ARG A 84 -8.79 -10.84 -7.67
N LEU A 85 -7.64 -10.29 -8.04
CA LEU A 85 -6.92 -9.36 -7.22
C LEU A 85 -7.71 -8.07 -7.02
N ARG A 86 -8.32 -7.54 -8.08
CA ARG A 86 -9.19 -6.38 -8.01
C ARG A 86 -10.34 -6.60 -7.04
N SER A 87 -11.01 -7.76 -7.12
CA SER A 87 -12.10 -8.10 -6.23
C SER A 87 -11.66 -8.14 -4.77
N ARG A 88 -10.47 -8.70 -4.50
CA ARG A 88 -9.91 -8.74 -3.14
C ARG A 88 -9.62 -7.34 -2.61
N ILE A 89 -9.05 -6.48 -3.44
CA ILE A 89 -8.75 -5.10 -3.08
C ILE A 89 -10.05 -4.33 -2.77
N GLU A 90 -11.07 -4.48 -3.60
CA GLU A 90 -12.36 -3.84 -3.40
C GLU A 90 -13.06 -4.33 -2.14
N ARG A 91 -13.01 -5.64 -1.88
CA ARG A 91 -13.67 -6.24 -0.72
C ARG A 91 -12.97 -5.88 0.60
N ASP A 92 -11.64 -5.98 0.64
CA ASP A 92 -10.86 -5.85 1.87
C ASP A 92 -10.23 -4.47 2.04
N GLY A 93 -10.18 -3.69 0.98
CA GLY A 93 -9.42 -2.44 0.94
C GLY A 93 -9.97 -1.35 1.83
N VAL A 94 -9.05 -0.70 2.54
CA VAL A 94 -9.33 0.46 3.36
C VAL A 94 -8.56 1.64 2.79
N THR A 95 -9.26 2.71 2.44
CA THR A 95 -8.62 3.91 1.91
C THR A 95 -7.79 4.58 3.00
N VAL A 96 -6.51 4.80 2.72
CA VAL A 96 -5.61 5.53 3.60
C VAL A 96 -5.57 7.00 3.20
N PHE A 97 -5.39 7.24 1.90
CA PHE A 97 -5.51 8.60 1.37
C PHE A 97 -5.82 8.58 -0.13
#